data_87d46972533676668a96639985bb08de
#
_entry.id   87d46972533676668a96639985bb08de
#
_cell.length_a   1.000
_cell.length_b   1.000
_cell.length_c   1.000
_cell.angle_alpha   90.00
_cell.angle_beta   90.00
_cell.angle_gamma   90.00
#
_symmetry.space_group_name_H-M   'P 1'
#
loop_
_entity.id
_entity.type
_entity.pdbx_description
1 polymer ?
#
loop_
_entity_poly.entity_id
_entity_poly.type
_entity_poly.pdbx_seq_one_letter_code
_entity_poly.pdbx_strand_id
1 'polypeptide(L)'
;MLQKDRFNGCFIGLAAGDALGTTVEFSSPGTFEPVTDIVGGGVFGLEAGQWTDDTSMALCLAESLVRKADFDPADQMRRYINWYKVGYMSSTGDCFDIGGATRSALERFEITGEAYSGSTDPMTAGNGSIMRLAPVAMAYANRPNEAVRYAGLSSRTTHAATESVEACEVLTAIIVAGLRGADKSVMLMPETCRQWREEPTFSPAIEEVVMGSYQSKEPPEIKGSGYVVRSLEAALWAFHKSSSFEEGALLAVNLGDDADTTGAVYGQIAGAYYGLSGIPAHWRNKLAMRETFEQLTDALWLKATENR
;
A
#
# COMPACT_ATOMS: atom_id res chain seq x y z
N MET A 1 -13.74 -15.87 8.83
CA MET A 1 -14.61 -14.73 9.24
C MET A 1 -13.71 -13.52 9.39
N LEU A 2 -14.11 -12.32 8.89
CA LEU A 2 -13.30 -11.11 9.03
C LEU A 2 -13.09 -10.78 10.51
N GLN A 3 -11.89 -10.27 10.84
CA GLN A 3 -11.53 -9.84 12.19
C GLN A 3 -11.28 -8.33 12.18
N LYS A 4 -12.06 -7.57 12.98
CA LYS A 4 -11.98 -6.10 12.99
C LYS A 4 -10.59 -5.60 13.39
N ASP A 5 -9.89 -6.30 14.27
CA ASP A 5 -8.52 -5.95 14.68
C ASP A 5 -7.54 -6.00 13.49
N ARG A 6 -7.58 -7.08 12.68
CA ARG A 6 -6.78 -7.21 11.45
C ARG A 6 -7.16 -6.16 10.41
N PHE A 7 -8.45 -5.87 10.31
CA PHE A 7 -8.98 -4.86 9.40
C PHE A 7 -8.44 -3.46 9.73
N ASN A 8 -8.53 -3.06 11.00
CA ASN A 8 -7.96 -1.80 11.47
C ASN A 8 -6.43 -1.79 11.32
N GLY A 9 -5.78 -2.93 11.62
CA GLY A 9 -4.34 -3.10 11.49
C GLY A 9 -3.83 -2.87 10.07
N CYS A 10 -4.57 -3.32 9.06
CA CYS A 10 -4.20 -3.16 7.66
C CYS A 10 -4.01 -1.68 7.26
N PHE A 11 -4.96 -0.83 7.62
CA PHE A 11 -4.93 0.59 7.25
C PHE A 11 -3.96 1.41 8.12
N ILE A 12 -3.98 1.19 9.42
CA ILE A 12 -3.03 1.85 10.35
C ILE A 12 -1.60 1.36 10.10
N GLY A 13 -1.43 0.10 9.71
CA GLY A 13 -0.13 -0.47 9.35
C GLY A 13 0.50 0.21 8.12
N LEU A 14 -0.31 0.51 7.10
CA LEU A 14 0.12 1.30 5.94
C LEU A 14 0.71 2.64 6.43
N ALA A 15 -0.06 3.41 7.18
CA ALA A 15 0.36 4.74 7.66
C ALA A 15 1.56 4.67 8.62
N ALA A 16 1.66 3.63 9.44
CA ALA A 16 2.80 3.45 10.34
C ALA A 16 4.09 3.11 9.57
N GLY A 17 3.99 2.30 8.51
CA GLY A 17 5.11 1.97 7.64
C GLY A 17 5.62 3.19 6.87
N ASP A 18 4.73 3.96 6.27
CA ASP A 18 5.00 5.23 5.61
C ASP A 18 5.69 6.22 6.57
N ALA A 19 5.08 6.51 7.73
CA ALA A 19 5.62 7.45 8.72
C ALA A 19 6.97 7.01 9.32
N LEU A 20 7.29 5.72 9.34
CA LEU A 20 8.60 5.20 9.71
C LEU A 20 9.64 5.45 8.61
N GLY A 21 9.27 5.12 7.36
CA GLY A 21 10.19 5.10 6.23
C GLY A 21 10.60 6.47 5.75
N THR A 22 9.71 7.47 5.84
CA THR A 22 9.97 8.84 5.36
C THR A 22 11.22 9.48 5.98
N THR A 23 11.65 9.03 7.17
CA THR A 23 12.87 9.53 7.83
C THR A 23 14.13 9.28 7.01
N VAL A 24 14.20 8.17 6.28
CA VAL A 24 15.37 7.74 5.49
C VAL A 24 15.09 7.57 4.01
N GLU A 25 13.96 8.06 3.56
CA GLU A 25 13.59 8.09 2.14
C GLU A 25 14.67 8.82 1.33
N PHE A 26 14.98 8.30 0.13
CA PHE A 26 16.08 8.68 -0.75
C PHE A 26 17.49 8.53 -0.15
N SER A 27 17.62 7.94 1.03
CA SER A 27 18.93 7.65 1.60
C SER A 27 19.46 6.31 1.07
N SER A 28 20.71 6.29 0.63
CA SER A 28 21.31 5.05 0.13
C SER A 28 21.48 4.02 1.26
N PRO A 29 21.26 2.72 0.98
CA PRO A 29 21.43 1.66 1.97
C PRO A 29 22.75 1.73 2.72
N GLY A 30 22.73 1.65 4.05
CA GLY A 30 23.90 1.67 4.90
C GLY A 30 24.59 3.03 5.09
N THR A 31 23.98 4.13 4.61
CA THR A 31 24.55 5.49 4.78
C THR A 31 23.86 6.32 5.86
N PHE A 32 22.90 5.75 6.58
CA PHE A 32 22.12 6.39 7.61
C PHE A 32 22.09 5.54 8.90
N GLU A 33 21.83 6.18 10.02
CA GLU A 33 21.59 5.46 11.28
C GLU A 33 20.29 4.68 11.18
N PRO A 34 20.24 3.41 11.62
CA PRO A 34 19.04 2.60 11.55
C PRO A 34 17.82 3.26 12.19
N VAL A 35 16.73 3.31 11.47
CA VAL A 35 15.42 3.73 12.01
C VAL A 35 14.98 2.73 13.06
N THR A 36 14.55 3.24 14.22
CA THR A 36 14.05 2.43 15.35
C THR A 36 12.68 2.89 15.87
N ASP A 37 12.22 4.07 15.44
CA ASP A 37 10.95 4.66 15.88
C ASP A 37 10.43 5.66 14.84
N ILE A 38 9.17 6.05 14.94
CA ILE A 38 8.59 7.16 14.17
C ILE A 38 9.10 8.47 14.76
N VAL A 39 10.06 9.10 14.11
CA VAL A 39 10.73 10.32 14.59
C VAL A 39 10.50 11.54 13.69
N GLY A 40 9.96 11.34 12.48
CA GLY A 40 9.81 12.40 11.48
C GLY A 40 11.16 12.79 10.87
N GLY A 41 11.26 14.02 10.39
CA GLY A 41 12.46 14.53 9.70
C GLY A 41 12.45 14.16 8.22
N GLY A 42 13.54 13.56 7.75
CA GLY A 42 13.71 13.21 6.33
C GLY A 42 13.84 14.43 5.42
N VAL A 43 13.76 14.22 4.11
CA VAL A 43 13.91 15.27 3.10
C VAL A 43 12.78 16.30 3.12
N PHE A 44 11.62 15.93 3.66
CA PHE A 44 10.44 16.81 3.77
C PHE A 44 10.33 17.52 5.12
N GLY A 45 11.21 17.18 6.10
CA GLY A 45 11.21 17.80 7.41
C GLY A 45 9.92 17.57 8.22
N LEU A 46 9.35 16.37 8.11
CA LEU A 46 8.05 16.04 8.71
C LEU A 46 8.10 16.01 10.25
N GLU A 47 6.96 16.29 10.88
CA GLU A 47 6.78 16.01 12.30
C GLU A 47 6.57 14.50 12.53
N ALA A 48 6.92 14.02 13.72
CA ALA A 48 6.76 12.61 14.07
C ALA A 48 5.29 12.17 13.94
N GLY A 49 5.05 11.20 13.07
CA GLY A 49 3.72 10.66 12.78
C GLY A 49 3.03 11.26 11.56
N GLN A 50 3.62 12.27 10.92
CA GLN A 50 3.26 12.67 9.57
C GLN A 50 3.78 11.62 8.56
N TRP A 51 3.12 11.52 7.44
CA TRP A 51 3.30 10.52 6.38
C TRP A 51 3.18 11.20 5.00
N THR A 52 3.55 10.49 3.93
CA THR A 52 3.75 11.01 2.56
C THR A 52 2.52 10.84 1.66
N ASP A 53 2.73 10.78 0.35
CA ASP A 53 1.66 10.56 -0.64
C ASP A 53 1.04 9.16 -0.55
N ASP A 54 1.77 8.15 -0.08
CA ASP A 54 1.27 6.78 0.15
C ASP A 54 -0.03 6.80 0.95
N THR A 55 0.02 7.36 2.13
CA THR A 55 -1.13 7.43 3.03
C THR A 55 -2.15 8.48 2.59
N SER A 56 -1.71 9.63 2.06
CA SER A 56 -2.61 10.67 1.52
C SER A 56 -3.52 10.09 0.43
N MET A 57 -2.94 9.37 -0.51
CA MET A 57 -3.68 8.75 -1.61
C MET A 57 -4.52 7.56 -1.13
N ALA A 58 -4.05 6.80 -0.12
CA ALA A 58 -4.84 5.74 0.50
C ALA A 58 -6.11 6.29 1.19
N LEU A 59 -6.02 7.42 1.89
CA LEU A 59 -7.19 8.11 2.48
C LEU A 59 -8.17 8.60 1.41
N CYS A 60 -7.66 9.19 0.32
CA CYS A 60 -8.46 9.59 -0.83
C CYS A 60 -9.20 8.39 -1.45
N LEU A 61 -8.51 7.24 -1.60
CA LEU A 61 -9.09 6.00 -2.13
C LEU A 61 -10.15 5.44 -1.18
N ALA A 62 -9.85 5.40 0.12
CA ALA A 62 -10.78 4.94 1.14
C ALA A 62 -12.08 5.75 1.12
N GLU A 63 -11.97 7.07 1.06
CA GLU A 63 -13.14 7.94 1.01
C GLU A 63 -13.96 7.74 -0.27
N SER A 64 -13.32 7.53 -1.43
CA SER A 64 -14.03 7.20 -2.67
C SER A 64 -14.85 5.92 -2.50
N LEU A 65 -14.24 4.85 -1.98
CA LEU A 65 -14.89 3.56 -1.77
C LEU A 65 -16.04 3.61 -0.75
N VAL A 66 -15.94 4.49 0.24
CA VAL A 66 -17.00 4.71 1.25
C VAL A 66 -18.16 5.53 0.68
N ARG A 67 -17.85 6.59 -0.07
CA ARG A 67 -18.87 7.55 -0.56
C ARG A 67 -19.63 7.06 -1.80
N LYS A 68 -19.06 6.12 -2.54
CA LYS A 68 -19.67 5.56 -3.74
C LYS A 68 -20.26 4.18 -3.44
N ALA A 69 -21.41 3.89 -4.07
CA ALA A 69 -22.06 2.58 -3.94
C ALA A 69 -21.13 1.47 -4.47
N ASP A 70 -20.50 1.74 -5.62
CA ASP A 70 -19.57 0.85 -6.30
C ASP A 70 -18.20 1.47 -6.50
N PHE A 71 -17.29 0.70 -7.11
CA PHE A 71 -15.98 1.15 -7.54
C PHE A 71 -16.13 2.24 -8.62
N ASP A 72 -15.65 3.45 -8.32
CA ASP A 72 -15.75 4.60 -9.22
C ASP A 72 -14.33 5.18 -9.48
N PRO A 73 -13.65 4.80 -10.58
CA PRO A 73 -12.29 5.25 -10.87
C PRO A 73 -12.23 6.76 -11.15
N ALA A 74 -13.29 7.37 -11.68
CA ALA A 74 -13.32 8.80 -11.91
C ALA A 74 -13.43 9.58 -10.60
N ASP A 75 -14.15 9.06 -9.58
CA ASP A 75 -14.19 9.67 -8.26
C ASP A 75 -12.83 9.56 -7.55
N GLN A 76 -12.14 8.40 -7.68
CA GLN A 76 -10.77 8.25 -7.18
C GLN A 76 -9.85 9.33 -7.75
N MET A 77 -9.86 9.51 -9.08
CA MET A 77 -9.03 10.51 -9.76
C MET A 77 -9.38 11.94 -9.31
N ARG A 78 -10.64 12.29 -9.14
CA ARG A 78 -11.04 13.60 -8.62
C ARG A 78 -10.52 13.86 -7.20
N ARG A 79 -10.49 12.83 -6.33
CA ARG A 79 -9.94 12.96 -4.97
C ARG A 79 -8.42 13.09 -4.97
N TYR A 80 -7.73 12.35 -5.83
CA TYR A 80 -6.28 12.51 -6.03
C TYR A 80 -5.94 13.91 -6.57
N ILE A 81 -6.76 14.48 -7.46
CA ILE A 81 -6.59 15.87 -7.91
C ILE A 81 -6.80 16.85 -6.76
N ASN A 82 -7.78 16.64 -5.86
CA ASN A 82 -7.96 17.48 -4.68
C ASN A 82 -6.74 17.41 -3.76
N TRP A 83 -6.16 16.21 -3.56
CA TRP A 83 -4.89 16.09 -2.86
C TRP A 83 -3.79 16.87 -3.59
N TYR A 84 -3.63 16.65 -4.89
CA TYR A 84 -2.60 17.30 -5.71
C TYR A 84 -2.70 18.84 -5.70
N LYS A 85 -3.90 19.39 -5.79
CA LYS A 85 -4.11 20.85 -5.94
C LYS A 85 -4.18 21.61 -4.60
N VAL A 86 -4.73 21.01 -3.57
CA VAL A 86 -5.06 21.69 -2.32
C VAL A 86 -4.66 20.92 -1.06
N GLY A 87 -3.83 19.88 -1.18
CA GLY A 87 -3.35 19.10 -0.04
C GLY A 87 -4.44 18.31 0.70
N TYR A 88 -5.57 18.02 0.05
CA TYR A 88 -6.66 17.27 0.66
C TYR A 88 -6.18 15.89 1.13
N MET A 89 -6.47 15.53 2.36
CA MET A 89 -5.97 14.29 3.00
C MET A 89 -4.44 14.19 3.14
N SER A 90 -3.70 15.30 3.02
CA SER A 90 -2.28 15.33 3.34
C SER A 90 -2.05 15.52 4.85
N SER A 91 -0.99 14.93 5.40
CA SER A 91 -0.59 15.09 6.79
C SER A 91 -0.10 16.49 7.12
N THR A 92 0.35 17.25 6.11
CA THR A 92 0.85 18.63 6.23
C THR A 92 -0.16 19.69 5.77
N GLY A 93 -1.22 19.28 5.05
CA GLY A 93 -2.14 20.18 4.38
C GLY A 93 -1.70 20.63 2.98
N ASP A 94 -0.52 20.23 2.53
CA ASP A 94 0.01 20.50 1.20
C ASP A 94 0.29 19.19 0.46
N CYS A 95 0.25 19.22 -0.89
CA CYS A 95 0.72 18.09 -1.70
C CYS A 95 2.25 18.10 -1.78
N PHE A 96 2.87 17.01 -1.40
CA PHE A 96 4.30 16.80 -1.55
C PHE A 96 4.56 15.33 -1.94
N ASP A 97 5.78 15.02 -2.34
CA ASP A 97 6.27 13.70 -2.73
C ASP A 97 5.55 13.03 -3.89
N ILE A 98 4.77 13.73 -4.66
CA ILE A 98 4.03 13.16 -5.78
C ILE A 98 4.95 12.59 -6.86
N GLY A 99 4.86 11.29 -7.13
CA GLY A 99 5.59 10.61 -8.19
C GLY A 99 5.25 11.09 -9.60
N GLY A 100 6.24 11.05 -10.51
CA GLY A 100 6.07 11.54 -11.88
C GLY A 100 4.96 10.85 -12.68
N ALA A 101 4.80 9.52 -12.51
CA ALA A 101 3.73 8.75 -13.16
C ALA A 101 2.34 9.16 -12.65
N THR A 102 2.20 9.35 -11.33
CA THR A 102 0.96 9.84 -10.71
C THR A 102 0.60 11.21 -11.25
N ARG A 103 1.54 12.18 -11.20
CA ARG A 103 1.31 13.54 -11.71
C ARG A 103 0.86 13.53 -13.17
N SER A 104 1.58 12.83 -14.04
CA SER A 104 1.23 12.75 -15.47
C SER A 104 -0.16 12.15 -15.72
N ALA A 105 -0.58 11.17 -14.90
CA ALA A 105 -1.90 10.58 -15.00
C ALA A 105 -2.99 11.55 -14.55
N LEU A 106 -2.78 12.30 -13.45
CA LEU A 106 -3.73 13.32 -12.99
C LEU A 106 -3.91 14.44 -13.99
N GLU A 107 -2.81 14.95 -14.56
CA GLU A 107 -2.85 15.99 -15.61
C GLU A 107 -3.57 15.47 -16.88
N ARG A 108 -3.35 14.21 -17.27
CA ARG A 108 -4.06 13.60 -18.40
C ARG A 108 -5.55 13.49 -18.11
N PHE A 109 -5.95 13.06 -16.91
CA PHE A 109 -7.36 12.98 -16.53
C PHE A 109 -8.03 14.35 -16.56
N GLU A 110 -7.38 15.42 -16.09
CA GLU A 110 -7.93 16.78 -16.15
C GLU A 110 -8.20 17.24 -17.61
N ILE A 111 -7.37 16.81 -18.55
CA ILE A 111 -7.52 17.16 -19.96
C ILE A 111 -8.57 16.30 -20.68
N THR A 112 -8.56 14.99 -20.42
CA THR A 112 -9.33 14.02 -21.23
C THR A 112 -10.60 13.55 -20.58
N GLY A 113 -10.69 13.57 -19.23
CA GLY A 113 -11.75 12.95 -18.46
C GLY A 113 -11.66 11.41 -18.36
N GLU A 114 -10.62 10.80 -18.98
CA GLU A 114 -10.43 9.34 -18.97
C GLU A 114 -9.87 8.87 -17.64
N ALA A 115 -10.69 8.14 -16.85
CA ALA A 115 -10.33 7.73 -15.51
C ALA A 115 -9.12 6.79 -15.44
N TYR A 116 -8.93 5.94 -16.46
CA TYR A 116 -7.76 5.06 -16.58
C TYR A 116 -6.63 5.77 -17.33
N SER A 117 -6.01 6.73 -16.67
CA SER A 117 -5.00 7.63 -17.22
C SER A 117 -3.55 7.15 -17.01
N GLY A 118 -3.33 6.01 -16.33
CA GLY A 118 -2.01 5.43 -16.14
C GLY A 118 -1.31 5.10 -17.46
N SER A 119 0.02 5.25 -17.49
CA SER A 119 0.84 4.81 -18.62
C SER A 119 0.91 3.27 -18.64
N THR A 120 0.80 2.69 -19.85
CA THR A 120 0.99 1.26 -20.11
C THR A 120 2.44 0.90 -20.47
N ASP A 121 3.33 1.89 -20.59
CA ASP A 121 4.74 1.68 -20.91
C ASP A 121 5.41 0.87 -19.78
N PRO A 122 6.04 -0.28 -20.07
CA PRO A 122 6.76 -1.06 -19.06
C PRO A 122 7.81 -0.27 -18.27
N MET A 123 8.42 0.74 -18.89
CA MET A 123 9.40 1.62 -18.23
C MET A 123 8.78 2.51 -17.14
N THR A 124 7.45 2.57 -17.05
CA THR A 124 6.71 3.31 -16.04
C THR A 124 6.10 2.42 -14.96
N ALA A 125 6.60 1.18 -14.80
CA ALA A 125 6.14 0.21 -13.79
C ALA A 125 6.54 0.62 -12.38
N GLY A 126 6.01 1.75 -11.90
CA GLY A 126 6.22 2.29 -10.56
C GLY A 126 5.30 1.67 -9.51
N ASN A 127 5.65 1.89 -8.24
CA ASN A 127 4.96 1.36 -7.07
C ASN A 127 3.85 2.27 -6.51
N GLY A 128 3.61 3.44 -7.10
CA GLY A 128 2.65 4.43 -6.60
C GLY A 128 1.19 3.97 -6.56
N SER A 129 0.87 2.79 -7.10
CA SER A 129 -0.46 2.18 -6.96
C SER A 129 -0.54 1.14 -5.84
N ILE A 130 0.53 0.36 -5.59
CA ILE A 130 0.51 -0.64 -4.48
C ILE A 130 0.64 0.02 -3.11
N MET A 131 1.32 1.15 -3.02
CA MET A 131 1.55 1.87 -1.77
C MET A 131 0.24 2.23 -1.04
N ARG A 132 -0.81 2.59 -1.79
CA ARG A 132 -2.09 3.11 -1.31
C ARG A 132 -3.25 2.09 -1.28
N LEU A 133 -3.00 0.81 -1.51
CA LEU A 133 -3.99 -0.17 -1.99
C LEU A 133 -4.92 -0.74 -0.92
N ALA A 134 -4.51 -0.74 0.36
CA ALA A 134 -5.26 -1.36 1.47
C ALA A 134 -6.79 -1.14 1.43
N PRO A 135 -7.30 0.07 1.17
CA PRO A 135 -8.75 0.32 1.17
C PRO A 135 -9.53 -0.54 0.18
N VAL A 136 -8.95 -0.91 -0.98
CA VAL A 136 -9.61 -1.81 -1.95
C VAL A 136 -9.76 -3.21 -1.38
N ALA A 137 -8.66 -3.77 -0.84
CA ALA A 137 -8.68 -5.08 -0.20
C ALA A 137 -9.69 -5.11 0.96
N MET A 138 -9.76 -4.05 1.75
CA MET A 138 -10.68 -3.90 2.87
C MET A 138 -12.14 -3.83 2.42
N ALA A 139 -12.48 -2.94 1.49
CA ALA A 139 -13.86 -2.72 1.03
C ALA A 139 -14.51 -3.99 0.43
N TYR A 140 -13.69 -4.84 -0.19
CA TYR A 140 -14.14 -6.03 -0.88
C TYR A 140 -13.67 -7.35 -0.25
N ALA A 141 -13.24 -7.34 1.02
CA ALA A 141 -12.67 -8.51 1.71
C ALA A 141 -13.57 -9.75 1.70
N ASN A 142 -14.90 -9.58 1.66
CA ASN A 142 -15.88 -10.68 1.55
C ASN A 142 -16.16 -11.10 0.10
N ARG A 143 -15.65 -10.35 -0.89
CA ARG A 143 -15.79 -10.62 -2.33
C ARG A 143 -14.41 -10.63 -2.99
N PRO A 144 -13.57 -11.67 -2.70
CA PRO A 144 -12.14 -11.66 -3.06
C PRO A 144 -11.86 -11.46 -4.54
N ASN A 145 -12.64 -12.06 -5.42
CA ASN A 145 -12.49 -11.88 -6.87
C ASN A 145 -12.70 -10.42 -7.29
N GLU A 146 -13.68 -9.75 -6.70
CA GLU A 146 -13.91 -8.32 -6.93
C GLU A 146 -12.77 -7.48 -6.33
N ALA A 147 -12.30 -7.82 -5.13
CA ALA A 147 -11.17 -7.13 -4.51
C ALA A 147 -9.94 -7.14 -5.43
N VAL A 148 -9.56 -8.30 -5.93
CA VAL A 148 -8.42 -8.48 -6.83
C VAL A 148 -8.64 -7.74 -8.16
N ARG A 149 -9.82 -7.88 -8.78
CA ARG A 149 -10.16 -7.18 -10.01
C ARG A 149 -10.12 -5.65 -9.84
N TYR A 150 -10.72 -5.13 -8.76
CA TYR A 150 -10.74 -3.68 -8.50
C TYR A 150 -9.37 -3.13 -8.12
N ALA A 151 -8.49 -3.94 -7.54
CA ALA A 151 -7.10 -3.57 -7.30
C ALA A 151 -6.36 -3.28 -8.62
N GLY A 152 -6.46 -4.18 -9.58
CA GLY A 152 -5.90 -3.96 -10.93
C GLY A 152 -6.50 -2.73 -11.61
N LEU A 153 -7.82 -2.53 -11.51
CA LEU A 153 -8.49 -1.35 -12.07
C LEU A 153 -8.09 -0.06 -11.34
N SER A 154 -7.91 -0.07 -10.01
CA SER A 154 -7.42 1.08 -9.25
C SER A 154 -5.98 1.45 -9.67
N SER A 155 -5.12 0.46 -9.90
CA SER A 155 -3.77 0.71 -10.43
C SER A 155 -3.82 1.46 -11.75
N ARG A 156 -4.66 1.03 -12.69
CA ARG A 156 -4.80 1.63 -14.03
C ARG A 156 -5.17 3.11 -14.03
N THR A 157 -5.69 3.63 -12.94
CA THR A 157 -5.99 5.08 -12.82
C THR A 157 -4.71 5.91 -12.95
N THR A 158 -3.58 5.44 -12.40
CA THR A 158 -2.30 6.16 -12.42
C THR A 158 -1.12 5.32 -12.95
N HIS A 159 -1.16 3.99 -12.80
CA HIS A 159 -0.11 3.05 -13.19
C HIS A 159 -0.74 1.86 -13.92
N ALA A 160 -0.68 1.86 -15.25
CA ALA A 160 -1.29 0.83 -16.09
C ALA A 160 -0.27 -0.12 -16.73
N ALA A 161 1.03 -0.01 -16.42
CA ALA A 161 2.02 -1.01 -16.79
C ALA A 161 1.62 -2.37 -16.20
N THR A 162 1.81 -3.45 -16.95
CA THR A 162 1.37 -4.80 -16.58
C THR A 162 1.83 -5.20 -15.19
N GLU A 163 3.11 -5.00 -14.87
CA GLU A 163 3.68 -5.37 -13.58
C GLU A 163 3.08 -4.56 -12.42
N SER A 164 2.73 -3.27 -12.62
CA SER A 164 2.05 -2.47 -11.59
C SER A 164 0.63 -2.97 -11.31
N VAL A 165 -0.10 -3.36 -12.35
CA VAL A 165 -1.44 -3.94 -12.23
C VAL A 165 -1.39 -5.28 -11.51
N GLU A 166 -0.53 -6.19 -11.97
CA GLU A 166 -0.36 -7.52 -11.38
C GLU A 166 0.14 -7.47 -9.94
N ALA A 167 1.06 -6.56 -9.61
CA ALA A 167 1.52 -6.36 -8.23
C ALA A 167 0.37 -5.96 -7.30
N CYS A 168 -0.54 -5.07 -7.75
CA CYS A 168 -1.75 -4.71 -7.01
C CYS A 168 -2.68 -5.91 -6.79
N GLU A 169 -2.86 -6.76 -7.79
CA GLU A 169 -3.67 -7.96 -7.69
C GLU A 169 -3.07 -8.96 -6.70
N VAL A 170 -1.75 -9.21 -6.78
CA VAL A 170 -1.01 -10.07 -5.83
C VAL A 170 -1.10 -9.53 -4.41
N LEU A 171 -0.78 -8.25 -4.19
CA LEU A 171 -0.83 -7.63 -2.87
C LEU A 171 -2.24 -7.72 -2.27
N THR A 172 -3.28 -7.45 -3.06
CA THR A 172 -4.67 -7.54 -2.60
C THR A 172 -5.06 -8.96 -2.22
N ALA A 173 -4.66 -9.97 -2.99
CA ALA A 173 -4.92 -11.37 -2.65
C ALA A 173 -4.29 -11.75 -1.30
N ILE A 174 -3.05 -11.36 -1.06
CA ILE A 174 -2.34 -11.58 0.21
C ILE A 174 -3.06 -10.88 1.37
N ILE A 175 -3.40 -9.58 1.22
CA ILE A 175 -4.11 -8.81 2.25
C ILE A 175 -5.47 -9.44 2.56
N VAL A 176 -6.27 -9.78 1.54
CA VAL A 176 -7.60 -10.40 1.73
C VAL A 176 -7.48 -11.73 2.47
N ALA A 177 -6.48 -12.56 2.15
CA ALA A 177 -6.22 -13.81 2.90
C ALA A 177 -5.96 -13.50 4.38
N GLY A 178 -5.11 -12.52 4.70
CA GLY A 178 -4.83 -12.07 6.06
C GLY A 178 -6.09 -11.58 6.79
N LEU A 179 -6.87 -10.67 6.19
CA LEU A 179 -8.12 -10.15 6.74
C LEU A 179 -9.15 -11.25 7.03
N ARG A 180 -9.13 -12.34 6.26
CA ARG A 180 -10.00 -13.52 6.43
C ARG A 180 -9.47 -14.53 7.44
N GLY A 181 -8.33 -14.25 8.06
CA GLY A 181 -7.76 -15.05 9.14
C GLY A 181 -6.78 -16.14 8.70
N ALA A 182 -6.25 -16.05 7.49
CA ALA A 182 -5.21 -16.99 7.05
C ALA A 182 -3.94 -16.88 7.90
N ASP A 183 -3.24 -17.99 8.04
CA ASP A 183 -1.91 -18.03 8.61
C ASP A 183 -0.89 -17.46 7.64
N LYS A 184 0.23 -16.97 8.16
CA LYS A 184 1.31 -16.35 7.38
C LYS A 184 1.81 -17.25 6.24
N SER A 185 1.98 -18.54 6.49
CA SER A 185 2.39 -19.50 5.48
C SER A 185 1.37 -19.60 4.34
N VAL A 186 0.08 -19.56 4.63
CA VAL A 186 -1.00 -19.58 3.63
C VAL A 186 -1.04 -18.27 2.85
N MET A 187 -0.86 -17.12 3.51
CA MET A 187 -0.79 -15.82 2.84
C MET A 187 0.31 -15.76 1.78
N LEU A 188 1.43 -16.42 2.02
CA LEU A 188 2.62 -16.43 1.17
C LEU A 188 2.66 -17.57 0.14
N MET A 189 1.60 -18.39 0.03
CA MET A 189 1.52 -19.44 -0.99
C MET A 189 1.26 -18.86 -2.39
N PRO A 190 1.89 -19.39 -3.44
CA PRO A 190 1.59 -19.01 -4.83
C PRO A 190 0.11 -19.12 -5.19
N GLU A 191 -0.57 -20.14 -4.65
CA GLU A 191 -2.01 -20.37 -4.86
C GLU A 191 -2.85 -19.22 -4.31
N THR A 192 -2.46 -18.61 -3.18
CA THR A 192 -3.15 -17.44 -2.61
C THR A 192 -3.13 -16.27 -3.59
N CYS A 193 -2.00 -16.04 -4.26
CA CYS A 193 -1.86 -14.97 -5.25
C CYS A 193 -2.71 -15.20 -6.50
N ARG A 194 -3.06 -16.45 -6.84
CA ARG A 194 -3.72 -16.82 -8.11
C ARG A 194 -5.22 -17.08 -7.98
N GLN A 195 -5.67 -17.59 -6.83
CA GLN A 195 -7.00 -18.21 -6.67
C GLN A 195 -8.18 -17.29 -6.98
N TRP A 196 -7.99 -15.98 -6.95
CA TRP A 196 -9.04 -14.98 -7.14
C TRP A 196 -8.87 -14.12 -8.40
N ARG A 197 -7.87 -14.45 -9.22
CA ARG A 197 -7.63 -13.79 -10.50
C ARG A 197 -8.41 -14.46 -11.64
N GLU A 198 -8.77 -13.65 -12.64
CA GLU A 198 -9.34 -14.17 -13.90
C GLU A 198 -8.24 -14.85 -14.74
N GLU A 199 -7.05 -14.22 -14.82
CA GLU A 199 -5.88 -14.76 -15.52
C GLU A 199 -4.88 -15.32 -14.50
N PRO A 200 -4.63 -16.64 -14.48
CA PRO A 200 -3.80 -17.26 -13.46
C PRO A 200 -2.28 -17.07 -13.66
N THR A 201 -1.87 -16.58 -14.83
CA THR A 201 -0.47 -16.34 -15.18
C THR A 201 -0.05 -14.91 -14.89
N PHE A 202 1.22 -14.71 -14.60
CA PHE A 202 1.82 -13.40 -14.35
C PHE A 202 2.94 -13.11 -15.35
N SER A 203 3.31 -11.83 -15.50
CA SER A 203 4.56 -11.43 -16.14
C SER A 203 5.76 -12.08 -15.43
N PRO A 204 6.88 -12.35 -16.13
CA PRO A 204 7.99 -13.12 -15.57
C PRO A 204 8.50 -12.57 -14.23
N ALA A 205 8.62 -11.25 -14.09
CA ALA A 205 9.15 -10.65 -12.88
C ALA A 205 8.17 -10.78 -11.68
N ILE A 206 6.87 -10.63 -11.89
CA ILE A 206 5.85 -10.87 -10.86
C ILE A 206 5.77 -12.36 -10.52
N GLU A 207 5.88 -13.23 -11.52
CA GLU A 207 5.89 -14.68 -11.32
C GLU A 207 7.02 -15.13 -10.39
N GLU A 208 8.23 -14.58 -10.54
CA GLU A 208 9.36 -14.86 -9.64
C GLU A 208 9.04 -14.50 -8.18
N VAL A 209 8.41 -13.34 -7.96
CA VAL A 209 7.99 -12.90 -6.62
C VAL A 209 6.91 -13.83 -6.06
N VAL A 210 5.90 -14.17 -6.86
CA VAL A 210 4.82 -15.09 -6.47
C VAL A 210 5.37 -16.47 -6.10
N MET A 211 6.39 -16.95 -6.82
CA MET A 211 7.07 -18.22 -6.52
C MET A 211 8.01 -18.14 -5.32
N GLY A 212 8.12 -16.98 -4.65
CA GLY A 212 8.83 -16.84 -3.39
C GLY A 212 10.31 -16.48 -3.54
N SER A 213 10.73 -15.76 -4.58
CA SER A 213 12.11 -15.29 -4.78
C SER A 213 12.69 -14.59 -3.54
N TYR A 214 11.86 -13.83 -2.81
CA TYR A 214 12.21 -13.13 -1.57
C TYR A 214 12.63 -14.05 -0.42
N GLN A 215 12.31 -15.34 -0.44
CA GLN A 215 12.61 -16.27 0.66
C GLN A 215 14.10 -16.62 0.75
N SER A 216 14.78 -16.63 -0.38
CA SER A 216 16.21 -17.00 -0.49
C SER A 216 17.15 -15.83 -0.69
N LYS A 217 16.62 -14.61 -0.88
CA LYS A 217 17.42 -13.39 -1.07
C LYS A 217 17.63 -12.63 0.23
N GLU A 218 18.71 -11.87 0.29
CA GLU A 218 19.04 -10.93 1.36
C GLU A 218 19.53 -9.60 0.74
N PRO A 219 19.58 -8.50 1.50
CA PRO A 219 20.26 -7.31 1.02
C PRO A 219 21.75 -7.62 0.71
N PRO A 220 22.33 -7.13 -0.41
CA PRO A 220 21.79 -6.08 -1.29
C PRO A 220 20.95 -6.58 -2.48
N GLU A 221 20.57 -7.85 -2.56
CA GLU A 221 19.68 -8.36 -3.63
C GLU A 221 18.25 -7.89 -3.40
N ILE A 222 17.80 -7.89 -2.13
CA ILE A 222 16.54 -7.23 -1.72
C ILE A 222 16.77 -5.73 -1.65
N LYS A 223 15.92 -4.96 -2.32
CA LYS A 223 16.00 -3.48 -2.40
C LYS A 223 14.61 -2.87 -2.32
N GLY A 224 14.46 -1.84 -1.49
CA GLY A 224 13.34 -0.91 -1.55
C GLY A 224 13.59 0.08 -2.69
N SER A 225 12.77 0.07 -3.73
CA SER A 225 12.94 1.01 -4.85
C SER A 225 11.59 1.34 -5.48
N GLY A 226 11.51 2.46 -6.23
CA GLY A 226 10.32 2.88 -6.94
C GLY A 226 9.82 1.91 -8.02
N TYR A 227 10.60 0.87 -8.39
CA TYR A 227 10.13 -0.18 -9.29
C TYR A 227 9.22 -1.15 -8.53
N VAL A 228 7.99 -1.29 -9.00
CA VAL A 228 6.90 -2.00 -8.31
C VAL A 228 7.25 -3.43 -7.88
N VAL A 229 7.95 -4.18 -8.74
CA VAL A 229 8.33 -5.58 -8.45
C VAL A 229 9.30 -5.65 -7.28
N ARG A 230 10.29 -4.74 -7.22
CA ARG A 230 11.26 -4.68 -6.12
C ARG A 230 10.62 -4.22 -4.82
N SER A 231 9.72 -3.24 -4.88
CA SER A 231 8.97 -2.76 -3.73
C SER A 231 8.11 -3.88 -3.11
N LEU A 232 7.38 -4.64 -3.95
CA LEU A 232 6.59 -5.79 -3.51
C LEU A 232 7.49 -6.90 -2.94
N GLU A 233 8.59 -7.25 -3.63
CA GLU A 233 9.55 -8.28 -3.19
C GLU A 233 10.15 -7.93 -1.82
N ALA A 234 10.57 -6.67 -1.62
CA ALA A 234 11.14 -6.19 -0.37
C ALA A 234 10.15 -6.24 0.80
N ALA A 235 8.91 -5.83 0.58
CA ALA A 235 7.85 -5.92 1.59
C ALA A 235 7.54 -7.36 1.98
N LEU A 236 7.47 -8.28 1.01
CA LEU A 236 7.26 -9.71 1.24
C LEU A 236 8.46 -10.36 1.94
N TRP A 237 9.69 -9.96 1.60
CA TRP A 237 10.89 -10.38 2.31
C TRP A 237 10.83 -9.99 3.78
N ALA A 238 10.56 -8.73 4.09
CA ALA A 238 10.45 -8.24 5.45
C ALA A 238 9.35 -8.99 6.23
N PHE A 239 8.19 -9.21 5.59
CA PHE A 239 7.11 -9.99 6.19
C PHE A 239 7.51 -11.44 6.41
N HIS A 240 8.16 -12.10 5.46
CA HIS A 240 8.62 -13.48 5.59
C HIS A 240 9.61 -13.66 6.76
N LYS A 241 10.60 -12.76 6.87
CA LYS A 241 11.68 -12.84 7.87
C LYS A 241 11.26 -12.50 9.29
N SER A 242 10.23 -11.68 9.48
CA SER A 242 9.84 -11.15 10.79
C SER A 242 8.87 -12.06 11.56
N SER A 243 8.88 -11.92 12.88
CA SER A 243 7.96 -12.59 13.81
C SER A 243 6.97 -11.61 14.48
N SER A 244 7.14 -10.29 14.26
CA SER A 244 6.25 -9.25 14.75
C SER A 244 6.06 -8.15 13.70
N PHE A 245 5.03 -7.30 13.87
CA PHE A 245 4.83 -6.12 13.04
C PHE A 245 6.04 -5.18 13.10
N GLU A 246 6.52 -4.90 14.32
CA GLU A 246 7.64 -3.98 14.57
C GLU A 246 8.92 -4.45 13.88
N GLU A 247 9.31 -5.71 14.11
CA GLU A 247 10.52 -6.29 13.51
C GLU A 247 10.53 -6.15 11.99
N GLY A 248 9.44 -6.53 11.33
CA GLY A 248 9.41 -6.47 9.88
C GLY A 248 9.25 -5.06 9.31
N ALA A 249 8.58 -4.15 10.01
CA ALA A 249 8.53 -2.74 9.62
C ALA A 249 9.93 -2.12 9.64
N LEU A 250 10.71 -2.39 10.69
CA LEU A 250 12.09 -1.94 10.78
C LEU A 250 12.99 -2.59 9.73
N LEU A 251 12.80 -3.89 9.41
CA LEU A 251 13.51 -4.53 8.30
C LEU A 251 13.20 -3.84 6.96
N ALA A 252 11.94 -3.53 6.69
CA ALA A 252 11.51 -2.91 5.44
C ALA A 252 12.10 -1.50 5.25
N VAL A 253 11.93 -0.62 6.23
CA VAL A 253 12.35 0.79 6.10
C VAL A 253 13.87 0.95 6.14
N ASN A 254 14.60 0.10 6.85
CA ASN A 254 16.07 0.15 6.90
C ASN A 254 16.74 -0.37 5.62
N LEU A 255 15.98 -0.77 4.60
CA LEU A 255 16.52 -0.98 3.26
C LEU A 255 16.93 0.36 2.60
N GLY A 256 16.39 1.50 3.07
CA GLY A 256 16.66 2.80 2.46
C GLY A 256 15.98 2.96 1.09
N ASP A 257 16.57 3.79 0.24
CA ASP A 257 16.03 4.16 -1.07
C ASP A 257 14.58 4.67 -0.96
N ASP A 258 13.58 3.91 -1.41
CA ASP A 258 12.14 4.20 -1.34
C ASP A 258 11.55 3.54 -0.07
N ALA A 259 12.01 4.04 1.07
CA ALA A 259 11.81 3.38 2.37
C ALA A 259 10.37 3.53 2.90
N ASP A 260 9.72 4.66 2.67
CA ASP A 260 8.34 4.95 3.06
C ASP A 260 7.36 4.04 2.31
N THR A 261 7.46 3.96 0.96
CA THR A 261 6.65 3.03 0.18
C THR A 261 6.91 1.57 0.55
N THR A 262 8.18 1.17 0.75
CA THR A 262 8.48 -0.20 1.19
C THR A 262 7.85 -0.49 2.55
N GLY A 263 7.91 0.47 3.47
CA GLY A 263 7.25 0.43 4.78
C GLY A 263 5.74 0.37 4.68
N ALA A 264 5.13 1.21 3.82
CA ALA A 264 3.69 1.24 3.61
C ALA A 264 3.15 -0.08 3.00
N VAL A 265 3.83 -0.63 2.01
CA VAL A 265 3.45 -1.94 1.42
C VAL A 265 3.58 -3.07 2.44
N TYR A 266 4.68 -3.11 3.19
CA TYR A 266 4.83 -4.04 4.31
C TYR A 266 3.71 -3.88 5.34
N GLY A 267 3.44 -2.65 5.74
CA GLY A 267 2.46 -2.30 6.78
C GLY A 267 1.05 -2.78 6.46
N GLN A 268 0.64 -2.74 5.18
CA GLN A 268 -0.64 -3.28 4.72
C GLN A 268 -0.73 -4.79 4.95
N ILE A 269 0.31 -5.53 4.55
CA ILE A 269 0.37 -6.99 4.68
C ILE A 269 0.43 -7.39 6.16
N ALA A 270 1.39 -6.83 6.89
CA ALA A 270 1.64 -7.16 8.29
C ALA A 270 0.48 -6.74 9.19
N GLY A 271 -0.13 -5.58 8.92
CA GLY A 271 -1.30 -5.12 9.64
C GLY A 271 -2.51 -6.02 9.44
N ALA A 272 -2.72 -6.54 8.22
CA ALA A 272 -3.75 -7.53 7.93
C ALA A 272 -3.51 -8.88 8.62
N TYR A 273 -2.29 -9.18 9.01
CA TYR A 273 -1.93 -10.41 9.71
C TYR A 273 -1.87 -10.23 11.23
N TYR A 274 -1.05 -9.30 11.72
CA TYR A 274 -0.83 -9.08 13.16
C TYR A 274 -1.95 -8.29 13.84
N GLY A 275 -2.79 -7.61 13.07
CA GLY A 275 -3.86 -6.76 13.58
C GLY A 275 -3.36 -5.41 14.12
N LEU A 276 -4.32 -4.56 14.51
CA LEU A 276 -4.04 -3.27 15.17
C LEU A 276 -3.29 -3.48 16.50
N SER A 277 -3.66 -4.52 17.23
CA SER A 277 -3.03 -4.88 18.50
C SER A 277 -1.56 -5.26 18.36
N GLY A 278 -1.13 -5.75 17.19
CA GLY A 278 0.26 -6.07 16.87
C GLY A 278 1.14 -4.86 16.54
N ILE A 279 0.55 -3.71 16.20
CA ILE A 279 1.29 -2.48 15.91
C ILE A 279 1.66 -1.80 17.23
N PRO A 280 2.93 -1.39 17.48
CA PRO A 280 3.33 -0.73 18.69
C PRO A 280 2.44 0.46 19.05
N ALA A 281 1.95 0.51 20.30
CA ALA A 281 1.02 1.54 20.73
C ALA A 281 1.60 2.96 20.61
N HIS A 282 2.91 3.10 20.85
CA HIS A 282 3.59 4.39 20.74
C HIS A 282 3.68 4.88 19.28
N TRP A 283 3.77 3.98 18.28
CA TRP A 283 3.68 4.35 16.87
C TRP A 283 2.28 4.81 16.50
N ARG A 284 1.25 3.99 16.83
CA ARG A 284 -0.15 4.33 16.55
C ARG A 284 -0.58 5.68 17.14
N ASN A 285 -0.06 6.00 18.32
CA ASN A 285 -0.40 7.23 19.03
C ASN A 285 0.24 8.49 18.42
N LYS A 286 1.32 8.34 17.65
CA LYS A 286 1.98 9.44 16.95
C LYS A 286 1.29 9.81 15.62
N LEU A 287 0.61 8.86 14.97
CA LEU A 287 0.06 9.07 13.63
C LEU A 287 -0.89 10.27 13.55
N ALA A 288 -0.68 11.09 12.53
CA ALA A 288 -1.55 12.21 12.19
C ALA A 288 -2.96 11.73 11.81
N MET A 289 -3.96 12.61 11.86
CA MET A 289 -5.34 12.41 11.38
C MET A 289 -6.05 11.15 11.90
N ARG A 290 -5.81 10.74 13.14
CA ARG A 290 -6.37 9.51 13.74
C ARG A 290 -7.88 9.38 13.58
N GLU A 291 -8.63 10.43 13.82
CA GLU A 291 -10.10 10.45 13.69
C GLU A 291 -10.55 10.12 12.26
N THR A 292 -9.82 10.59 11.25
CA THR A 292 -10.10 10.29 9.84
C THR A 292 -9.91 8.80 9.55
N PHE A 293 -8.83 8.19 10.08
CA PHE A 293 -8.63 6.75 9.96
C PHE A 293 -9.75 5.94 10.63
N GLU A 294 -10.13 6.31 11.86
CA GLU A 294 -11.20 5.62 12.60
C GLU A 294 -12.51 5.66 11.82
N GLN A 295 -12.92 6.85 11.35
CA GLN A 295 -14.14 7.03 10.56
C GLN A 295 -14.14 6.23 9.25
N LEU A 296 -13.05 6.31 8.48
CA LEU A 296 -12.96 5.61 7.19
C LEU A 296 -12.86 4.09 7.37
N THR A 297 -12.12 3.62 8.38
CA THR A 297 -12.00 2.20 8.66
C THR A 297 -13.34 1.59 9.11
N ASP A 298 -14.09 2.28 9.96
CA ASP A 298 -15.41 1.84 10.38
C ASP A 298 -16.40 1.79 9.20
N ALA A 299 -16.36 2.79 8.32
CA ALA A 299 -17.21 2.82 7.13
C ALA A 299 -16.83 1.71 6.11
N LEU A 300 -15.54 1.46 5.91
CA LEU A 300 -15.07 0.33 5.09
C LEU A 300 -15.45 -1.02 5.70
N TRP A 301 -15.39 -1.16 7.03
CA TRP A 301 -15.85 -2.36 7.73
C TRP A 301 -17.33 -2.64 7.48
N LEU A 302 -18.18 -1.63 7.62
CA LEU A 302 -19.62 -1.75 7.32
C LEU A 302 -19.82 -2.19 5.86
N LYS A 303 -19.16 -1.51 4.92
CA LYS A 303 -19.23 -1.87 3.49
C LYS A 303 -18.84 -3.33 3.23
N ALA A 304 -17.77 -3.80 3.85
CA ALA A 304 -17.29 -5.17 3.69
C ALA A 304 -18.23 -6.22 4.32
N THR A 305 -18.97 -5.87 5.38
CA THR A 305 -19.78 -6.82 6.15
C THR A 305 -21.26 -6.81 5.79
N GLU A 306 -21.81 -5.69 5.34
CA GLU A 306 -23.23 -5.56 4.97
C GLU A 306 -23.56 -6.13 3.59
N ASN A 307 -22.62 -6.14 2.66
CA ASN A 307 -22.77 -6.71 1.33
C ASN A 307 -22.49 -8.24 1.34
N ARG A 308 -23.26 -8.99 2.11
CA ARG A 308 -23.24 -10.46 2.12
C ARG A 308 -24.17 -11.05 1.07
#